data_613b7b2b117563895a521c048cce1962
#
_entry.id   613b7b2b117563895a521c048cce1962
#
_cell.length_a   1.000
_cell.length_b   1.000
_cell.length_c   1.000
_cell.angle_alpha   90.00
_cell.angle_beta   90.00
_cell.angle_gamma   90.00
#
_symmetry.space_group_name_H-M   'P 1'
#
loop_
_entity.id
_entity.type
_entity.pdbx_description
1 polymer ?
#
loop_
_entity_poly.entity_id
_entity_poly.type
_entity_poly.pdbx_seq_one_letter_code
_entity_poly.pdbx_strand_id
1 'polypeptide(L)'
;MKTRNVYIVGGARIPFMKSMTAYRDVSSEELMTASLKSLVDRYNLEGKTVGDVALGAVMHSSANWNLAREVVQSSGLHPNTPAYNVQRACGTSLENTIQIAHKISSHQIESGIAGGVDSNSDLPIMVSRTLSLIHISEP
;
A
#
# COMPACT_ATOMS: atom_id res chain seq x y z
N MET A 1 -25.81 17.65 2.27
CA MET A 1 -25.10 16.89 3.29
C MET A 1 -24.00 17.80 3.87
N LYS A 2 -23.92 17.96 5.19
CA LYS A 2 -22.89 18.83 5.78
C LYS A 2 -21.58 18.07 5.82
N THR A 3 -20.56 18.55 5.13
CA THR A 3 -19.21 17.97 5.13
C THR A 3 -18.40 18.52 6.32
N ARG A 4 -17.37 17.77 6.75
CA ARG A 4 -16.41 18.24 7.75
C ARG A 4 -15.03 18.50 7.12
N ASN A 5 -14.24 19.30 7.81
CA ASN A 5 -12.86 19.54 7.42
C ASN A 5 -12.02 18.25 7.59
N VAL A 6 -11.07 18.09 6.70
CA VAL A 6 -10.10 17.00 6.72
C VAL A 6 -8.71 17.58 6.89
N TYR A 7 -7.90 16.97 7.74
CA TYR A 7 -6.56 17.45 8.04
C TYR A 7 -5.55 16.33 7.80
N ILE A 8 -4.41 16.70 7.20
CA ILE A 8 -3.25 15.82 7.12
C ILE A 8 -2.44 16.01 8.40
N VAL A 9 -2.38 14.97 9.21
CA VAL A 9 -1.71 15.01 10.53
C VAL A 9 -0.21 14.77 10.39
N GLY A 10 0.19 13.98 9.41
CA GLY A 10 1.60 13.73 9.13
C GLY A 10 1.82 12.65 8.10
N GLY A 11 3.07 12.30 7.90
CA GLY A 11 3.49 11.31 6.92
C GLY A 11 4.84 10.68 7.26
N ALA A 12 5.13 9.57 6.59
CA ALA A 12 6.42 8.91 6.61
C ALA A 12 6.75 8.42 5.20
N ARG A 13 8.03 8.25 4.94
CA ARG A 13 8.54 7.63 3.72
C ARG A 13 9.86 6.95 3.98
N ILE A 14 10.16 5.94 3.19
CA ILE A 14 11.50 5.35 3.12
C ILE A 14 12.42 6.22 2.23
N PRO A 15 13.74 6.10 2.36
CA PRO A 15 14.69 6.75 1.46
C PRO A 15 14.43 6.36 -0.01
N PHE A 16 14.61 7.32 -0.91
CA PHE A 16 14.56 7.06 -2.34
C PHE A 16 15.88 6.46 -2.80
N MET A 17 15.84 5.30 -3.47
CA MET A 17 17.02 4.55 -3.87
C MET A 17 17.01 4.25 -5.37
N LYS A 18 18.21 4.17 -5.95
CA LYS A 18 18.37 3.73 -7.34
C LYS A 18 17.97 2.25 -7.45
N SER A 19 17.26 1.92 -8.53
CA SER A 19 16.89 0.53 -8.86
C SER A 19 18.11 -0.39 -8.87
N MET A 20 17.91 -1.64 -8.46
CA MET A 20 18.90 -2.70 -8.39
C MET A 20 20.13 -2.37 -7.52
N THR A 21 19.91 -1.55 -6.46
CA THR A 21 20.95 -1.24 -5.46
C THR A 21 20.50 -1.69 -4.06
N ALA A 22 20.36 -0.79 -3.07
CA ALA A 22 20.06 -1.15 -1.68
C ALA A 22 18.72 -1.89 -1.48
N TYR A 23 17.74 -1.69 -2.36
CA TYR A 23 16.45 -2.39 -2.31
C TYR A 23 16.33 -3.52 -3.35
N ARG A 24 17.47 -4.05 -3.82
CA ARG A 24 17.48 -5.08 -4.85
C ARG A 24 16.66 -6.32 -4.48
N ASP A 25 16.81 -6.78 -3.25
CA ASP A 25 16.21 -8.00 -2.74
C ASP A 25 15.12 -7.71 -1.68
N VAL A 26 14.53 -6.51 -1.72
CA VAL A 26 13.47 -6.06 -0.81
C VAL A 26 12.17 -5.90 -1.59
N SER A 27 11.13 -6.59 -1.15
CA SER A 27 9.82 -6.56 -1.80
C SER A 27 9.10 -5.23 -1.61
N SER A 28 8.15 -4.93 -2.50
CA SER A 28 7.27 -3.77 -2.37
C SER A 28 6.45 -3.82 -1.08
N GLU A 29 6.06 -5.02 -0.61
CA GLU A 29 5.38 -5.21 0.67
C GLU A 29 6.26 -4.80 1.84
N GLU A 30 7.51 -5.26 1.89
CA GLU A 30 8.45 -4.92 2.97
C GLU A 30 8.74 -3.41 3.00
N LEU A 31 8.92 -2.78 1.83
CA LEU A 31 9.14 -1.33 1.73
C LEU A 31 7.93 -0.54 2.27
N MET A 32 6.72 -0.96 1.90
CA MET A 32 5.49 -0.31 2.35
C MET A 32 5.24 -0.56 3.84
N THR A 33 5.49 -1.78 4.31
CA THR A 33 5.38 -2.15 5.72
C THR A 33 6.32 -1.31 6.58
N ALA A 34 7.58 -1.12 6.16
CA ALA A 34 8.54 -0.26 6.87
C ALA A 34 8.03 1.19 6.98
N SER A 35 7.47 1.73 5.89
CA SER A 35 6.90 3.08 5.90
C SER A 35 5.68 3.18 6.81
N LEU A 36 4.74 2.24 6.74
CA LEU A 36 3.55 2.23 7.58
C LEU A 36 3.90 2.02 9.06
N LYS A 37 4.81 1.10 9.36
CA LYS A 37 5.31 0.88 10.73
C LYS A 37 5.91 2.14 11.32
N SER A 38 6.66 2.90 10.54
CA SER A 38 7.19 4.21 10.99
C SER A 38 6.08 5.20 11.40
N LEU A 39 4.92 5.17 10.73
CA LEU A 39 3.75 5.95 11.15
C LEU A 39 3.12 5.39 12.41
N VAL A 40 2.96 4.06 12.49
CA VAL A 40 2.40 3.37 13.66
C VAL A 40 3.18 3.73 14.92
N ASP A 41 4.50 3.63 14.84
CA ASP A 41 5.40 3.96 15.95
C ASP A 41 5.32 5.45 16.33
N ARG A 42 5.38 6.35 15.33
CA ARG A 42 5.38 7.81 15.54
C ARG A 42 4.12 8.32 16.21
N TYR A 43 2.97 7.73 15.89
CA TYR A 43 1.66 8.18 16.38
C TYR A 43 1.05 7.25 17.41
N ASN A 44 1.82 6.28 17.94
CA ASN A 44 1.38 5.31 18.94
C ASN A 44 0.09 4.59 18.51
N LEU A 45 0.08 4.06 17.28
CA LEU A 45 -1.06 3.36 16.69
C LEU A 45 -0.99 1.84 16.86
N GLU A 46 0.02 1.31 17.54
CA GLU A 46 0.18 -0.12 17.79
C GLU A 46 -1.10 -0.72 18.38
N GLY A 47 -1.61 -1.78 17.76
CA GLY A 47 -2.84 -2.45 18.16
C GLY A 47 -4.13 -1.64 17.97
N LYS A 48 -4.06 -0.43 17.42
CA LYS A 48 -5.25 0.40 17.17
C LYS A 48 -5.83 0.15 15.79
N THR A 49 -7.14 0.28 15.70
CA THR A 49 -7.87 0.27 14.43
C THR A 49 -8.00 1.68 13.89
N VAL A 50 -7.64 1.91 12.64
CA VAL A 50 -8.00 3.12 11.89
C VAL A 50 -9.18 2.83 10.97
N GLY A 51 -9.91 3.86 10.58
CA GLY A 51 -11.13 3.70 9.80
C GLY A 51 -10.94 3.05 8.44
N ASP A 52 -9.82 3.33 7.76
CA ASP A 52 -9.47 2.67 6.50
C ASP A 52 -7.99 2.91 6.14
N VAL A 53 -7.42 2.00 5.35
CA VAL A 53 -6.06 2.12 4.80
C VAL A 53 -6.12 1.90 3.28
N ALA A 54 -5.82 2.94 2.52
CA ALA A 54 -5.75 2.90 1.07
C ALA A 54 -4.29 2.94 0.62
N LEU A 55 -3.79 1.85 0.06
CA LEU A 55 -2.43 1.76 -0.48
C LEU A 55 -2.49 1.32 -1.94
N GLY A 56 -1.35 1.32 -2.60
CA GLY A 56 -1.27 0.79 -3.96
C GLY A 56 0.11 0.94 -4.58
N ALA A 57 0.22 0.44 -5.79
CA ALA A 57 1.41 0.44 -6.60
C ALA A 57 1.04 0.62 -8.07
N VAL A 58 1.98 1.01 -8.91
CA VAL A 58 1.80 0.96 -10.36
C VAL A 58 1.78 -0.49 -10.82
N MET A 59 2.71 -1.28 -10.31
CA MET A 59 2.81 -2.71 -10.61
C MET A 59 2.43 -3.53 -9.38
N HIS A 60 1.30 -4.22 -9.45
CA HIS A 60 0.90 -5.16 -8.41
C HIS A 60 1.52 -6.53 -8.68
N SER A 61 2.22 -7.07 -7.69
CA SER A 61 2.72 -8.44 -7.73
C SER A 61 1.58 -9.44 -7.45
N SER A 62 1.59 -10.56 -8.15
CA SER A 62 0.69 -11.69 -7.83
C SER A 62 1.05 -12.37 -6.49
N ALA A 63 2.22 -12.12 -5.94
CA ALA A 63 2.61 -12.57 -4.60
C ALA A 63 1.82 -11.84 -3.51
N ASN A 64 1.45 -10.57 -3.75
CA ASN A 64 0.68 -9.75 -2.83
C ASN A 64 -0.68 -9.42 -3.43
N TRP A 65 -1.64 -10.32 -3.32
CA TRP A 65 -2.97 -10.20 -3.90
C TRP A 65 -3.72 -8.94 -3.44
N ASN A 66 -3.60 -8.61 -2.16
CA ASN A 66 -4.03 -7.33 -1.60
C ASN A 66 -2.91 -6.74 -0.75
N LEU A 67 -1.98 -6.03 -1.40
CA LEU A 67 -0.83 -5.40 -0.77
C LEU A 67 -1.22 -4.58 0.47
N ALA A 68 -2.27 -3.76 0.38
CA ALA A 68 -2.69 -2.92 1.49
C ALA A 68 -3.09 -3.75 2.71
N ARG A 69 -3.78 -4.87 2.50
CA ARG A 69 -4.21 -5.75 3.58
C ARG A 69 -3.04 -6.47 4.24
N GLU A 70 -2.11 -6.97 3.45
CA GLU A 70 -0.90 -7.66 3.94
C GLU A 70 -0.02 -6.69 4.73
N VAL A 71 0.21 -5.49 4.21
CA VAL A 71 0.95 -4.43 4.88
C VAL A 71 0.30 -4.04 6.22
N VAL A 72 -1.03 -3.94 6.31
CA VAL A 72 -1.71 -3.68 7.58
C VAL A 72 -1.42 -4.78 8.60
N GLN A 73 -1.47 -6.04 8.20
CA GLN A 73 -1.21 -7.17 9.09
C GLN A 73 0.24 -7.20 9.60
N SER A 74 1.19 -6.73 8.79
CA SER A 74 2.62 -6.71 9.10
C SER A 74 3.07 -5.42 9.82
N SER A 75 2.20 -4.38 9.91
CA SER A 75 2.59 -3.04 10.37
C SER A 75 2.47 -2.79 11.87
N GLY A 76 1.76 -3.65 12.61
CA GLY A 76 1.41 -3.45 14.01
C GLY A 76 0.07 -2.76 14.24
N LEU A 77 -0.65 -2.35 13.21
CA LEU A 77 -2.06 -1.94 13.34
C LEU A 77 -2.92 -3.14 13.76
N HIS A 78 -4.08 -2.86 14.37
CA HIS A 78 -5.02 -3.93 14.72
C HIS A 78 -5.47 -4.68 13.46
N PRO A 79 -5.50 -6.03 13.46
CA PRO A 79 -5.85 -6.83 12.29
C PRO A 79 -7.23 -6.55 11.68
N ASN A 80 -8.17 -5.98 12.45
CA ASN A 80 -9.49 -5.59 11.95
C ASN A 80 -9.48 -4.25 11.18
N THR A 81 -8.35 -3.56 11.08
CA THR A 81 -8.24 -2.34 10.27
C THR A 81 -8.53 -2.68 8.80
N PRO A 82 -9.56 -2.12 8.17
CA PRO A 82 -9.85 -2.38 6.77
C PRO A 82 -8.76 -1.80 5.87
N ALA A 83 -8.52 -2.46 4.74
CA ALA A 83 -7.54 -1.98 3.77
C ALA A 83 -7.89 -2.42 2.35
N TYR A 84 -7.56 -1.58 1.37
CA TYR A 84 -7.81 -1.85 -0.04
C TYR A 84 -6.72 -1.27 -0.93
N ASN A 85 -6.56 -1.87 -2.11
CA ASN A 85 -5.63 -1.41 -3.13
C ASN A 85 -6.29 -0.43 -4.10
N VAL A 86 -5.50 0.55 -4.55
CA VAL A 86 -5.82 1.41 -5.69
C VAL A 86 -4.66 1.35 -6.68
N GLN A 87 -5.00 1.39 -7.96
CA GLN A 87 -4.01 1.56 -9.02
C GLN A 87 -4.42 2.72 -9.91
N ARG A 88 -3.64 3.79 -9.89
CA ARG A 88 -3.80 4.95 -10.75
C ARG A 88 -2.44 5.44 -11.26
N ALA A 89 -1.66 4.52 -11.78
CA ALA A 89 -0.30 4.77 -12.25
C ALA A 89 0.49 5.67 -11.26
N CYS A 90 1.23 6.65 -11.73
CA CYS A 90 2.04 7.55 -10.90
C CYS A 90 1.21 8.42 -9.91
N GLY A 91 -0.10 8.51 -10.09
CA GLY A 91 -1.03 9.25 -9.23
C GLY A 91 -1.65 8.44 -8.10
N THR A 92 -1.25 7.18 -7.90
CA THR A 92 -1.90 6.25 -6.94
C THR A 92 -1.96 6.79 -5.52
N SER A 93 -0.85 7.27 -4.97
CA SER A 93 -0.81 7.80 -3.59
C SER A 93 -1.67 9.05 -3.42
N LEU A 94 -1.71 9.92 -4.42
CA LEU A 94 -2.57 11.10 -4.41
C LEU A 94 -4.05 10.70 -4.48
N GLU A 95 -4.40 9.75 -5.34
CA GLU A 95 -5.75 9.21 -5.42
C GLU A 95 -6.21 8.61 -4.09
N ASN A 96 -5.35 7.80 -3.46
CA ASN A 96 -5.61 7.24 -2.13
C ASN A 96 -5.89 8.33 -1.09
N THR A 97 -5.11 9.40 -1.12
CA THR A 97 -5.28 10.55 -0.21
C THR A 97 -6.63 11.23 -0.44
N ILE A 98 -7.03 11.44 -1.68
CA ILE A 98 -8.32 12.02 -2.04
C ILE A 98 -9.48 11.13 -1.60
N GLN A 99 -9.39 9.81 -1.82
CA GLN A 99 -10.43 8.87 -1.42
C GLN A 99 -10.61 8.81 0.10
N ILE A 100 -9.52 8.73 0.85
CA ILE A 100 -9.58 8.78 2.32
C ILE A 100 -10.15 10.12 2.81
N ALA A 101 -9.73 11.23 2.21
CA ALA A 101 -10.27 12.55 2.54
C ALA A 101 -11.78 12.63 2.28
N HIS A 102 -12.28 12.08 1.18
CA HIS A 102 -13.71 12.03 0.88
C HIS A 102 -14.48 11.18 1.89
N LYS A 103 -13.95 10.01 2.28
CA LYS A 103 -14.57 9.16 3.31
C LYS A 103 -14.65 9.88 4.66
N ILE A 104 -13.61 10.61 5.05
CA ILE A 104 -13.61 11.40 6.28
C ILE A 104 -14.59 12.57 6.16
N SER A 105 -14.55 13.32 5.06
CA SER A 105 -15.42 14.48 4.82
C SER A 105 -16.91 14.10 4.84
N SER A 106 -17.25 12.92 4.33
CA SER A 106 -18.62 12.40 4.30
C SER A 106 -19.05 11.64 5.56
N HIS A 107 -18.25 11.67 6.63
CA HIS A 107 -18.51 10.99 7.91
C HIS A 107 -18.59 9.46 7.81
N GLN A 108 -18.00 8.82 6.81
CA GLN A 108 -17.92 7.36 6.72
C GLN A 108 -16.86 6.79 7.67
N ILE A 109 -15.76 7.49 7.84
CA ILE A 109 -14.66 7.13 8.75
C ILE A 109 -14.17 8.37 9.51
N GLU A 110 -13.52 8.14 10.66
CA GLU A 110 -12.96 9.24 11.47
C GLU A 110 -11.50 9.53 11.12
N SER A 111 -10.76 8.53 10.71
CA SER A 111 -9.34 8.61 10.37
C SER A 111 -9.01 7.59 9.31
N GLY A 112 -7.92 7.80 8.58
CA GLY A 112 -7.43 6.83 7.62
C GLY A 112 -5.98 7.07 7.25
N ILE A 113 -5.38 6.12 6.57
CA ILE A 113 -4.01 6.18 6.07
C ILE A 113 -4.05 5.98 4.56
N ALA A 114 -3.28 6.79 3.85
CA ALA A 114 -3.17 6.74 2.41
C ALA A 114 -1.70 6.68 1.99
N GLY A 115 -1.37 5.87 0.99
CA GLY A 115 0.00 5.77 0.53
C GLY A 115 0.15 4.98 -0.76
N GLY A 116 1.40 4.70 -1.09
CA GLY A 116 1.76 3.87 -2.22
C GLY A 116 3.24 3.54 -2.21
N VAL A 117 3.60 2.50 -2.95
CA VAL A 117 4.95 2.01 -3.08
C VAL A 117 5.18 1.51 -4.50
N ASP A 118 6.37 1.76 -5.01
CA ASP A 118 6.84 1.12 -6.24
C ASP A 118 8.34 0.82 -6.11
N SER A 119 8.74 -0.32 -6.64
CA SER A 119 10.13 -0.72 -6.74
C SER A 119 10.41 -1.31 -8.12
N ASN A 120 11.27 -0.66 -8.90
CA ASN A 120 11.76 -1.22 -10.15
C ASN A 120 12.68 -2.43 -9.94
N SER A 121 13.06 -2.74 -8.70
CA SER A 121 13.83 -3.93 -8.35
C SER A 121 12.94 -5.14 -8.09
N ASP A 122 11.66 -4.92 -7.74
CA ASP A 122 10.67 -5.94 -7.39
C ASP A 122 9.56 -6.04 -8.46
N LEU A 123 9.94 -5.99 -9.73
CA LEU A 123 8.98 -6.10 -10.81
C LEU A 123 8.61 -7.56 -11.06
N PRO A 124 7.30 -7.91 -11.13
CA PRO A 124 6.88 -9.25 -11.45
C PRO A 124 7.24 -9.61 -12.90
N ILE A 125 7.74 -10.82 -13.09
CA ILE A 125 7.91 -11.38 -14.43
C ILE A 125 6.54 -11.85 -14.93
N MET A 126 6.01 -11.17 -15.92
CA MET A 126 4.74 -11.56 -16.53
C MET A 126 4.97 -12.48 -17.72
N VAL A 127 4.38 -13.66 -17.66
CA VAL A 127 4.45 -14.67 -18.73
C VAL A 127 3.07 -14.80 -19.36
N SER A 128 2.99 -14.76 -20.70
CA SER A 128 1.72 -14.97 -21.39
C SER A 128 1.22 -16.41 -21.16
N ARG A 129 -0.11 -16.61 -21.23
CA ARG A 129 -0.72 -17.95 -21.11
C ARG A 129 -0.13 -18.95 -22.09
N THR A 130 0.21 -18.52 -23.30
CA THR A 130 0.82 -19.39 -24.33
C THR A 130 2.18 -19.91 -23.89
N LEU A 131 3.05 -19.03 -23.33
CA LEU A 131 4.34 -19.45 -22.79
C LEU A 131 4.20 -20.36 -21.57
N SER A 132 3.24 -20.07 -20.68
CA SER A 132 2.96 -20.91 -19.51
C SER A 132 2.55 -22.32 -19.92
N LEU A 133 1.74 -22.46 -20.98
CA LEU A 133 1.30 -23.77 -21.48
C LEU A 133 2.44 -24.58 -22.13
N ILE A 134 3.43 -23.92 -22.73
CA ILE A 134 4.61 -24.60 -23.29
C ILE A 134 5.43 -25.28 -22.19
N HIS A 135 5.61 -24.61 -21.06
CA HIS A 135 6.34 -25.18 -19.91
C HIS A 135 5.60 -26.33 -19.18
N ILE A 136 4.27 -26.39 -19.28
CA ILE A 136 3.48 -27.46 -18.66
C ILE A 136 3.41 -28.71 -19.56
N SER A 137 3.64 -28.58 -20.85
CA SER A 137 3.51 -29.65 -21.84
C SER A 137 4.80 -30.40 -22.15
N GLU A 138 5.93 -30.02 -21.58
CA GLU A 138 7.17 -30.79 -21.74
C GLU A 138 7.36 -31.75 -20.55
N PRO A 139 7.56 -33.07 -20.81
CA PRO A 139 7.84 -34.05 -19.77
C PRO A 139 9.23 -33.91 -19.15
#